data_54868a7093f59c54c7eb3d2bed049cf6
#
_entry.id   54868a7093f59c54c7eb3d2bed049cf6
#
_cell.length_a   1.000
_cell.length_b   1.000
_cell.length_c   1.000
_cell.angle_alpha   90.00
_cell.angle_beta   90.00
_cell.angle_gamma   90.00
#
_symmetry.space_group_name_H-M   'P 1'
#
loop_
_entity.id
_entity.type
_entity.pdbx_description
1 polymer ?
#
loop_
_entity_poly.entity_id
_entity_poly.type
_entity_poly.pdbx_seq_one_letter_code
_entity_poly.pdbx_strand_id
1 'polypeptide(L)'
;MQNGNKKLDNLKPFKSNQSRDEAVKNGKKGGKKSGEIRRKKKKTADILTTILDLPVKSSKLQEKLEDFGLPNDEAVDVETAMMVGLVSQACNGRVDAIDKVLELKKEANGSGDEYPPVKIPAELMVGAYANINRHISNGTTKEAIIKGGRGGWKSSYPGLKIPELLMTNPSMHALCLRNVKDTLKDSVFEQLKWGIDKLGVSDRFKFTTSPLKIVYKPTGQTIYFRGADDPIKIKSIKPPFGYIGIVWFEEFDQYAGEAAVRNIRQSAIRGTDENGESRSIIFETFNPPPTAQAWANAYVADIEGRSNDPEKAKKGTEILHTCYTDVPREWLGDEFINEAEDLKRNNPRAYLNEYEGKVTGTGGNVFENVEIRDITDEEIENFDKAKQGLDWGYFPDPTAFVRLQYDPSRMIIYVFDEVKRLKTGNEELIDILKEYKNTQTIADNAEEKSIAFFRSNGYNIRACVKGPGSVDFGVKWLASRAKIVIDRRRCPETANEFEKYEYLKDKDGNFISGYPDKDNHFIDAVRYALNDEIMRSKAAVKKVRY
;
A
#
# COMPACT_ATOMS: atom_id res chain seq x y z
N MET A 1 -18.49 -13.74 44.42
CA MET A 1 -19.13 -12.57 45.07
C MET A 1 -18.42 -11.32 44.58
N GLN A 2 -19.19 -10.54 43.92
CA GLN A 2 -19.09 -9.13 43.60
C GLN A 2 -17.79 -8.40 43.99
N ASN A 3 -16.96 -8.04 43.01
CA ASN A 3 -16.22 -6.80 43.02
C ASN A 3 -16.43 -6.11 41.66
N GLY A 4 -17.41 -5.20 41.70
CA GLY A 4 -17.92 -4.52 40.54
C GLY A 4 -17.01 -3.42 40.01
N ASN A 5 -17.06 -3.31 38.75
CA ASN A 5 -16.59 -2.22 37.90
C ASN A 5 -16.99 -0.80 38.37
N LYS A 6 -16.18 -0.16 39.21
CA LYS A 6 -16.35 1.26 39.56
C LYS A 6 -15.72 2.25 38.57
N LYS A 7 -15.28 1.82 37.39
CA LYS A 7 -14.63 2.70 36.39
C LYS A 7 -15.52 3.14 35.21
N LEU A 8 -16.72 2.62 35.07
CA LEU A 8 -17.61 2.92 33.94
C LEU A 8 -18.70 3.95 34.20
N ASP A 9 -19.01 4.26 35.48
CA ASP A 9 -20.12 5.15 35.84
C ASP A 9 -19.85 6.66 35.63
N ASN A 10 -18.65 7.05 35.24
CA ASN A 10 -18.31 8.44 34.99
C ASN A 10 -18.34 8.88 33.51
N LEU A 11 -18.66 7.98 32.58
CA LEU A 11 -18.85 8.32 31.17
C LEU A 11 -20.32 8.56 30.89
N LYS A 12 -20.78 9.82 31.02
CA LYS A 12 -22.08 10.21 30.52
C LYS A 12 -22.08 10.10 28.99
N PRO A 13 -22.99 9.29 28.39
CA PRO A 13 -23.07 9.19 26.95
C PRO A 13 -23.42 10.55 26.34
N PHE A 14 -22.83 10.87 25.17
CA PHE A 14 -23.17 12.06 24.38
C PHE A 14 -24.65 12.00 24.03
N LYS A 15 -25.42 13.01 24.45
CA LYS A 15 -26.80 13.19 23.99
C LYS A 15 -26.76 13.87 22.64
N SER A 16 -27.53 13.37 21.68
CA SER A 16 -27.62 13.86 20.29
C SER A 16 -28.04 15.35 20.15
N ASN A 17 -28.45 16.01 21.23
CA ASN A 17 -28.93 17.41 21.26
C ASN A 17 -27.97 18.38 21.97
N GLN A 18 -26.70 18.02 22.21
CA GLN A 18 -25.76 18.99 22.77
C GLN A 18 -25.30 20.00 21.73
N SER A 19 -25.34 21.28 22.05
CA SER A 19 -24.83 22.34 21.17
C SER A 19 -23.30 22.22 21.05
N ARG A 20 -22.77 22.65 19.90
CA ARG A 20 -21.32 22.67 19.61
C ARG A 20 -20.53 23.38 20.73
N ASP A 21 -21.09 24.41 21.34
CA ASP A 21 -20.47 25.21 22.41
C ASP A 21 -20.40 24.44 23.73
N GLU A 22 -21.41 23.63 24.06
CA GLU A 22 -21.36 22.75 25.24
C GLU A 22 -20.32 21.63 25.08
N ALA A 23 -20.20 21.04 23.89
CA ALA A 23 -19.18 20.04 23.60
C ALA A 23 -17.76 20.62 23.73
N VAL A 24 -17.54 21.84 23.24
CA VAL A 24 -16.26 22.56 23.36
C VAL A 24 -15.96 22.91 24.82
N LYS A 25 -16.96 23.34 25.60
CA LYS A 25 -16.83 23.68 27.01
C LYS A 25 -16.50 22.44 27.87
N ASN A 26 -17.13 21.32 27.58
CA ASN A 26 -16.86 20.04 28.25
C ASN A 26 -15.48 19.47 27.86
N GLY A 27 -15.07 19.58 26.61
CA GLY A 27 -13.74 19.23 26.13
C GLY A 27 -12.63 20.04 26.79
N LYS A 28 -12.80 21.37 26.94
CA LYS A 28 -11.88 22.26 27.65
C LYS A 28 -11.78 21.92 29.15
N LYS A 29 -12.93 21.60 29.81
CA LYS A 29 -12.94 21.16 31.22
C LYS A 29 -12.20 19.84 31.42
N GLY A 30 -12.43 18.86 30.55
CA GLY A 30 -11.73 17.57 30.58
C GLY A 30 -10.24 17.71 30.35
N GLY A 31 -9.82 18.52 29.38
CA GLY A 31 -8.40 18.80 29.09
C GLY A 31 -7.70 19.51 30.26
N LYS A 32 -8.35 20.47 30.90
CA LYS A 32 -7.79 21.16 32.06
C LYS A 32 -7.57 20.23 33.26
N LYS A 33 -8.57 19.39 33.56
CA LYS A 33 -8.49 18.39 34.64
C LYS A 33 -7.43 17.32 34.37
N SER A 34 -7.30 16.84 33.13
CA SER A 34 -6.24 15.92 32.70
C SER A 34 -4.85 16.56 32.80
N GLY A 35 -4.70 17.83 32.43
CA GLY A 35 -3.46 18.58 32.57
C GLY A 35 -3.05 18.77 34.02
N GLU A 36 -4.00 19.06 34.93
CA GLU A 36 -3.73 19.19 36.38
C GLU A 36 -3.30 17.85 37.00
N ILE A 37 -3.92 16.74 36.61
CA ILE A 37 -3.53 15.39 37.06
C ILE A 37 -2.10 15.05 36.59
N ARG A 38 -1.77 15.36 35.33
CA ARG A 38 -0.41 15.12 34.78
C ARG A 38 0.65 15.97 35.53
N ARG A 39 0.36 17.23 35.80
CA ARG A 39 1.27 18.10 36.55
C ARG A 39 1.48 17.61 37.99
N LYS A 40 0.41 17.15 38.67
CA LYS A 40 0.52 16.56 40.01
C LYS A 40 1.37 15.30 40.00
N LYS A 41 1.13 14.36 39.01
CA LYS A 41 1.92 13.12 38.88
C LYS A 41 3.40 13.43 38.61
N LYS A 42 3.71 14.39 37.70
CA LYS A 42 5.09 14.81 37.43
C LYS A 42 5.76 15.35 38.67
N LYS A 43 5.10 16.27 39.39
CA LYS A 43 5.64 16.85 40.64
C LYS A 43 5.88 15.80 41.75
N THR A 44 5.01 14.78 41.83
CA THR A 44 5.17 13.66 42.77
C THR A 44 6.34 12.76 42.38
N ALA A 45 6.53 12.49 41.10
CA ALA A 45 7.66 11.72 40.58
C ALA A 45 8.99 12.46 40.82
N ASP A 46 9.03 13.77 40.52
CA ASP A 46 10.21 14.61 40.77
C ASP A 46 10.61 14.65 42.27
N ILE A 47 9.63 14.72 43.19
CA ILE A 47 9.86 14.66 44.63
C ILE A 47 10.36 13.28 45.05
N LEU A 48 9.77 12.19 44.50
CA LEU A 48 10.19 10.84 44.83
C LEU A 48 11.64 10.58 44.39
N THR A 49 12.00 10.98 43.17
CA THR A 49 13.38 10.87 42.67
C THR A 49 14.34 11.62 43.58
N THR A 50 14.01 12.87 43.99
CA THR A 50 14.84 13.63 44.92
C THR A 50 15.02 12.95 46.29
N ILE A 51 13.97 12.27 46.80
CA ILE A 51 14.04 11.52 48.07
C ILE A 51 14.91 10.27 47.91
N LEU A 52 14.78 9.56 46.80
CA LEU A 52 15.53 8.34 46.51
C LEU A 52 17.04 8.59 46.39
N ASP A 53 17.42 9.78 45.87
CA ASP A 53 18.83 10.19 45.69
C ASP A 53 19.47 10.73 47.00
N LEU A 54 18.73 10.82 48.12
CA LEU A 54 19.29 11.31 49.39
C LEU A 54 20.28 10.31 50.00
N PRO A 55 21.45 10.75 50.48
CA PRO A 55 22.43 9.87 51.09
C PRO A 55 21.97 9.35 52.46
N VAL A 56 22.11 8.04 52.66
CA VAL A 56 21.78 7.36 53.93
C VAL A 56 23.06 6.82 54.57
N LYS A 57 23.28 7.16 55.84
CA LYS A 57 24.36 6.62 56.68
C LYS A 57 23.76 5.79 57.81
N SER A 58 23.95 4.48 57.76
CA SER A 58 23.49 3.57 58.79
C SER A 58 24.49 2.40 58.94
N SER A 59 24.98 2.17 60.16
CA SER A 59 25.89 1.04 60.44
C SER A 59 25.27 -0.32 60.13
N LYS A 60 23.97 -0.46 60.35
CA LYS A 60 23.23 -1.71 59.97
C LYS A 60 23.08 -1.91 58.47
N LEU A 61 23.10 -0.82 57.72
CA LEU A 61 23.05 -0.92 56.24
C LEU A 61 24.42 -1.28 55.70
N GLN A 62 25.50 -0.73 56.28
CA GLN A 62 26.86 -1.08 55.91
C GLN A 62 27.19 -2.54 56.17
N GLU A 63 26.79 -3.10 57.31
CA GLU A 63 26.92 -4.51 57.65
C GLU A 63 26.21 -5.41 56.57
N LYS A 64 25.00 -5.04 56.15
CA LYS A 64 24.27 -5.75 55.11
C LYS A 64 24.88 -5.63 53.72
N LEU A 65 25.48 -4.51 53.40
CA LEU A 65 26.21 -4.34 52.12
C LEU A 65 27.42 -5.25 52.07
N GLU A 66 28.17 -5.37 53.20
CA GLU A 66 29.29 -6.31 53.34
C GLU A 66 28.81 -7.78 53.17
N ASP A 67 27.68 -8.14 53.82
CA ASP A 67 27.08 -9.48 53.66
C ASP A 67 26.72 -9.84 52.23
N PHE A 68 26.42 -8.83 51.40
CA PHE A 68 26.15 -9.02 49.95
C PHE A 68 27.39 -8.81 49.06
N GLY A 69 28.58 -8.56 49.64
CA GLY A 69 29.84 -8.33 48.91
C GLY A 69 29.86 -7.03 48.10
N LEU A 70 29.07 -6.03 48.51
CA LEU A 70 29.00 -4.72 47.89
C LEU A 70 29.96 -3.74 48.57
N PRO A 71 30.55 -2.73 47.88
CA PRO A 71 31.38 -1.69 48.46
C PRO A 71 30.62 -0.91 49.56
N ASN A 72 31.26 -0.65 50.70
CA ASN A 72 30.64 0.06 51.81
C ASN A 72 31.32 1.42 52.14
N ASP A 73 32.23 1.87 51.28
CA ASP A 73 33.11 3.00 51.53
C ASP A 73 32.41 4.36 51.35
N GLU A 74 31.26 4.40 50.67
CA GLU A 74 30.53 5.63 50.39
C GLU A 74 29.12 5.63 50.99
N ALA A 75 28.53 6.80 51.15
CA ALA A 75 27.12 6.95 51.54
C ALA A 75 26.23 6.43 50.39
N VAL A 76 25.41 5.42 50.65
CA VAL A 76 24.44 4.90 49.69
C VAL A 76 23.18 5.77 49.71
N ASP A 77 22.53 5.91 48.56
CA ASP A 77 21.25 6.62 48.47
C ASP A 77 20.08 5.81 49.07
N VAL A 78 18.95 6.47 49.25
CA VAL A 78 17.73 5.85 49.81
C VAL A 78 17.26 4.69 48.95
N GLU A 79 17.37 4.78 47.64
CA GLU A 79 16.95 3.73 46.70
C GLU A 79 17.76 2.46 46.94
N THR A 80 19.08 2.55 46.97
CA THR A 80 19.97 1.44 47.29
C THR A 80 19.68 0.84 48.67
N ALA A 81 19.48 1.69 49.68
CA ALA A 81 19.14 1.26 51.03
C ALA A 81 17.82 0.47 51.08
N MET A 82 16.78 0.89 50.35
CA MET A 82 15.50 0.20 50.21
C MET A 82 15.66 -1.14 49.52
N MET A 83 16.46 -1.18 48.46
CA MET A 83 16.72 -2.43 47.70
C MET A 83 17.44 -3.46 48.57
N VAL A 84 18.49 -3.07 49.30
CA VAL A 84 19.20 -3.94 50.24
C VAL A 84 18.27 -4.46 51.33
N GLY A 85 17.39 -3.60 51.86
CA GLY A 85 16.37 -3.97 52.85
C GLY A 85 15.38 -5.00 52.30
N LEU A 86 14.89 -4.84 51.08
CA LEU A 86 13.96 -5.71 50.42
C LEU A 86 14.59 -7.08 50.10
N VAL A 87 15.79 -7.11 49.54
CA VAL A 87 16.55 -8.33 49.25
C VAL A 87 16.84 -9.09 50.53
N SER A 88 17.27 -8.42 51.62
CA SER A 88 17.48 -9.03 52.92
C SER A 88 16.21 -9.69 53.50
N GLN A 89 15.04 -9.09 53.35
CA GLN A 89 13.76 -9.69 53.75
C GLN A 89 13.41 -10.91 52.92
N ALA A 90 13.66 -10.86 51.61
CA ALA A 90 13.45 -11.99 50.71
C ALA A 90 14.35 -13.21 51.07
N CYS A 91 15.65 -12.93 51.36
CA CYS A 91 16.60 -13.95 51.84
C CYS A 91 16.17 -14.58 53.16
N ASN A 92 15.45 -13.86 54.01
CA ASN A 92 14.87 -14.36 55.26
C ASN A 92 13.53 -15.07 55.08
N GLY A 93 13.14 -15.38 53.84
CA GLY A 93 11.97 -16.24 53.52
C GLY A 93 10.63 -15.49 53.51
N ARG A 94 10.59 -14.17 53.52
CA ARG A 94 9.32 -13.43 53.35
C ARG A 94 8.80 -13.53 51.93
N VAL A 95 7.65 -14.18 51.78
CA VAL A 95 7.06 -14.45 50.44
C VAL A 95 6.71 -13.16 49.70
N ASP A 96 6.14 -12.16 50.37
CA ASP A 96 5.81 -10.86 49.79
C ASP A 96 7.06 -10.10 49.29
N ALA A 97 8.18 -10.21 49.98
CA ALA A 97 9.46 -9.62 49.58
C ALA A 97 10.09 -10.42 48.44
N ILE A 98 9.99 -11.74 48.44
CA ILE A 98 10.46 -12.58 47.33
C ILE A 98 9.70 -12.25 46.06
N ASP A 99 8.38 -12.15 46.08
CA ASP A 99 7.57 -11.79 44.94
C ASP A 99 7.94 -10.41 44.40
N LYS A 100 8.18 -9.41 45.29
CA LYS A 100 8.56 -8.07 44.89
C LYS A 100 9.97 -8.00 44.30
N VAL A 101 10.94 -8.74 44.86
CA VAL A 101 12.30 -8.85 44.28
C VAL A 101 12.25 -9.50 42.90
N LEU A 102 11.44 -10.54 42.71
CA LEU A 102 11.27 -11.18 41.41
C LEU A 102 10.60 -10.24 40.40
N GLU A 103 9.61 -9.43 40.82
CA GLU A 103 8.96 -8.41 40.00
C GLU A 103 9.99 -7.35 39.57
N LEU A 104 10.75 -6.78 40.51
CA LEU A 104 11.79 -5.79 40.23
C LEU A 104 12.92 -6.36 39.37
N LYS A 105 13.30 -7.64 39.57
CA LYS A 105 14.26 -8.32 38.70
C LYS A 105 13.73 -8.44 37.27
N LYS A 106 12.43 -8.72 37.08
CA LYS A 106 11.80 -8.71 35.75
C LYS A 106 11.81 -7.31 35.15
N GLU A 107 11.52 -6.27 35.92
CA GLU A 107 11.56 -4.87 35.49
C GLU A 107 12.99 -4.42 35.16
N ALA A 108 14.00 -4.77 35.97
CA ALA A 108 15.41 -4.40 35.81
C ALA A 108 16.11 -5.14 34.65
N ASN A 109 15.73 -6.40 34.40
CA ASN A 109 16.23 -7.13 33.23
C ASN A 109 15.65 -6.60 31.92
N GLY A 110 14.87 -5.52 31.99
CA GLY A 110 14.19 -4.90 30.86
C GLY A 110 13.15 -5.84 30.27
N SER A 111 12.13 -5.34 29.69
CA SER A 111 11.04 -6.05 29.00
C SER A 111 11.47 -7.04 27.89
N GLY A 112 12.72 -7.49 27.86
CA GLY A 112 13.29 -8.37 26.85
C GLY A 112 12.83 -9.81 26.91
N ASP A 113 12.44 -10.33 28.09
CA ASP A 113 12.09 -11.77 28.21
C ASP A 113 10.60 -12.05 28.12
N GLU A 114 9.73 -11.08 28.40
CA GLU A 114 8.28 -11.30 28.33
C GLU A 114 7.78 -11.41 26.89
N TYR A 115 8.47 -10.74 25.94
CA TYR A 115 8.11 -10.73 24.52
C TYR A 115 9.35 -10.88 23.62
N PRO A 116 9.96 -12.07 23.55
CA PRO A 116 11.14 -12.28 22.73
C PRO A 116 10.83 -11.95 21.26
N PRO A 117 11.77 -11.33 20.52
CA PRO A 117 11.59 -11.07 19.10
C PRO A 117 11.32 -12.36 18.33
N VAL A 118 10.29 -12.35 17.49
CA VAL A 118 9.96 -13.47 16.62
C VAL A 118 10.55 -13.21 15.24
N LYS A 119 11.34 -14.15 14.73
CA LYS A 119 11.85 -14.14 13.36
C LYS A 119 10.82 -14.79 12.43
N ILE A 120 10.87 -14.44 11.15
CA ILE A 120 10.03 -15.10 10.14
C ILE A 120 10.39 -16.59 10.11
N PRO A 121 9.43 -17.49 10.41
CA PRO A 121 9.66 -18.93 10.35
C PRO A 121 10.02 -19.41 8.93
N ALA A 122 10.81 -20.46 8.83
CA ALA A 122 11.25 -21.00 7.54
C ALA A 122 10.06 -21.45 6.66
N GLU A 123 9.02 -21.98 7.27
CA GLU A 123 7.77 -22.41 6.61
C GLU A 123 6.94 -21.26 6.02
N LEU A 124 7.19 -20.02 6.46
CA LEU A 124 6.57 -18.82 5.91
C LEU A 124 7.50 -18.07 4.94
N MET A 125 8.68 -18.61 4.63
CA MET A 125 9.68 -17.94 3.81
C MET A 125 9.73 -18.56 2.42
N VAL A 126 9.47 -17.77 1.41
CA VAL A 126 9.74 -18.15 0.01
C VAL A 126 11.26 -18.18 -0.22
N GLY A 127 11.77 -19.27 -0.78
CA GLY A 127 13.21 -19.50 -0.94
C GLY A 127 13.97 -18.38 -1.63
N ALA A 128 13.38 -17.75 -2.64
CA ALA A 128 13.94 -16.61 -3.37
C ALA A 128 14.27 -15.40 -2.44
N TYR A 129 13.58 -15.26 -1.31
CA TYR A 129 13.80 -14.17 -0.36
C TYR A 129 14.86 -14.47 0.71
N ALA A 130 15.36 -15.69 0.82
CA ALA A 130 16.24 -16.11 1.92
C ALA A 130 17.51 -15.27 2.03
N ASN A 131 18.16 -14.93 0.91
CA ASN A 131 19.38 -14.14 0.91
C ASN A 131 19.13 -12.70 1.32
N ILE A 132 18.18 -12.02 0.68
CA ILE A 132 17.83 -10.63 1.00
C ILE A 132 17.34 -10.50 2.44
N ASN A 133 16.59 -11.50 2.94
CA ASN A 133 16.16 -11.54 4.35
C ASN A 133 17.33 -11.57 5.32
N ARG A 134 18.37 -12.41 5.04
CA ARG A 134 19.59 -12.48 5.83
C ARG A 134 20.36 -11.16 5.79
N HIS A 135 20.50 -10.54 4.61
CA HIS A 135 21.22 -9.29 4.42
C HIS A 135 20.52 -8.10 5.09
N ILE A 136 19.19 -8.06 5.07
CA ILE A 136 18.42 -7.07 5.84
C ILE A 136 18.61 -7.29 7.34
N SER A 137 18.54 -8.54 7.81
CA SER A 137 18.68 -8.84 9.24
C SER A 137 20.05 -8.45 9.80
N ASN A 138 21.13 -8.64 9.05
CA ASN A 138 22.50 -8.27 9.45
C ASN A 138 22.87 -6.80 9.15
N GLY A 139 21.97 -6.04 8.48
CA GLY A 139 22.16 -4.61 8.18
C GLY A 139 23.00 -4.33 6.92
N THR A 140 23.35 -5.33 6.14
CA THR A 140 24.08 -5.16 4.87
C THR A 140 23.21 -4.46 3.83
N THR A 141 21.92 -4.87 3.72
CA THR A 141 20.94 -4.25 2.84
C THR A 141 20.24 -3.10 3.55
N LYS A 142 20.28 -1.93 2.93
CA LYS A 142 19.61 -0.68 3.35
C LYS A 142 18.44 -0.31 2.46
N GLU A 143 18.39 -0.86 1.26
CA GLU A 143 17.33 -0.65 0.28
C GLU A 143 17.08 -1.97 -0.46
N ALA A 144 15.85 -2.42 -0.39
CA ALA A 144 15.39 -3.66 -1.01
C ALA A 144 14.34 -3.32 -2.08
N ILE A 145 14.75 -3.39 -3.34
CA ILE A 145 13.88 -3.21 -4.50
C ILE A 145 13.35 -4.59 -4.90
N ILE A 146 12.06 -4.81 -4.69
CA ILE A 146 11.42 -6.10 -4.94
C ILE A 146 10.43 -5.93 -6.09
N LYS A 147 10.86 -6.34 -7.27
CA LYS A 147 10.08 -6.26 -8.51
C LYS A 147 9.64 -7.63 -8.98
N GLY A 148 8.60 -7.71 -9.80
CA GLY A 148 8.21 -8.97 -10.41
C GLY A 148 6.73 -9.10 -10.69
N GLY A 149 6.31 -10.28 -11.13
CA GLY A 149 4.94 -10.57 -11.53
C GLY A 149 3.94 -10.71 -10.38
N ARG A 150 2.67 -10.87 -10.73
CA ARG A 150 1.60 -11.20 -9.78
C ARG A 150 1.91 -12.51 -9.07
N GLY A 151 1.48 -12.64 -7.82
CA GLY A 151 1.72 -13.83 -7.02
C GLY A 151 3.17 -14.00 -6.54
N GLY A 152 4.11 -13.09 -6.86
CA GLY A 152 5.52 -13.18 -6.48
C GLY A 152 5.85 -12.82 -5.03
N TRP A 153 4.87 -12.76 -4.13
CA TRP A 153 5.04 -12.55 -2.69
C TRP A 153 5.65 -11.20 -2.27
N LYS A 154 5.69 -10.23 -3.19
CA LYS A 154 6.36 -8.93 -3.02
C LYS A 154 5.85 -8.10 -1.85
N SER A 155 4.55 -8.02 -1.67
CA SER A 155 3.91 -7.28 -0.56
C SER A 155 3.85 -8.12 0.72
N SER A 156 3.82 -9.46 0.61
CA SER A 156 3.78 -10.37 1.76
C SER A 156 5.09 -10.35 2.55
N TYR A 157 6.22 -10.23 1.86
CA TYR A 157 7.52 -10.17 2.51
C TYR A 157 7.69 -8.96 3.45
N PRO A 158 7.49 -7.70 3.02
CA PRO A 158 7.50 -6.56 3.94
C PRO A 158 6.41 -6.68 5.03
N GLY A 159 5.26 -7.26 4.72
CA GLY A 159 4.20 -7.54 5.67
C GLY A 159 4.66 -8.38 6.88
N LEU A 160 5.55 -9.34 6.66
CA LEU A 160 6.19 -10.16 7.71
C LEU A 160 7.46 -9.49 8.27
N LYS A 161 8.28 -8.90 7.41
CA LYS A 161 9.61 -8.37 7.80
C LYS A 161 9.54 -7.11 8.64
N ILE A 162 8.60 -6.22 8.38
CA ILE A 162 8.45 -4.97 9.15
C ILE A 162 8.12 -5.25 10.62
N PRO A 163 7.13 -6.11 10.97
CA PRO A 163 6.92 -6.49 12.37
C PRO A 163 8.14 -7.14 13.03
N GLU A 164 8.86 -8.02 12.33
CA GLU A 164 10.11 -8.61 12.85
C GLU A 164 11.15 -7.53 13.17
N LEU A 165 11.34 -6.56 12.26
CA LEU A 165 12.31 -5.49 12.44
C LEU A 165 11.93 -4.56 13.61
N LEU A 166 10.65 -4.29 13.83
CA LEU A 166 10.19 -3.52 15.00
C LEU A 166 10.50 -4.25 16.31
N MET A 167 10.26 -5.56 16.37
CA MET A 167 10.55 -6.37 17.56
C MET A 167 12.05 -6.47 17.86
N THR A 168 12.91 -6.38 16.83
CA THR A 168 14.37 -6.51 16.98
C THR A 168 15.11 -5.19 17.11
N ASN A 169 14.46 -4.04 16.85
CA ASN A 169 15.08 -2.71 16.87
C ASN A 169 14.19 -1.71 17.62
N PRO A 170 14.31 -1.60 18.95
CA PRO A 170 13.39 -0.84 19.81
C PRO A 170 13.26 0.64 19.51
N SER A 171 14.25 1.26 18.90
CA SER A 171 14.26 2.69 18.54
C SER A 171 13.66 3.00 17.17
N MET A 172 13.33 1.97 16.36
CA MET A 172 12.83 2.16 15.01
C MET A 172 11.31 2.24 14.96
N HIS A 173 10.79 3.19 14.21
CA HIS A 173 9.40 3.26 13.75
C HIS A 173 9.35 2.98 12.26
N ALA A 174 8.17 2.62 11.74
CA ALA A 174 7.96 2.37 10.32
C ALA A 174 7.01 3.38 9.69
N LEU A 175 7.25 3.69 8.41
CA LEU A 175 6.37 4.47 7.55
C LEU A 175 6.03 3.66 6.31
N CYS A 176 4.76 3.35 6.13
CA CYS A 176 4.24 2.63 4.98
C CYS A 176 3.45 3.58 4.08
N LEU A 177 3.71 3.53 2.79
CA LEU A 177 3.28 4.50 1.82
C LEU A 177 2.61 3.84 0.62
N ARG A 178 1.58 4.49 0.10
CA ARG A 178 1.05 4.31 -1.26
C ARG A 178 0.91 5.67 -1.93
N ASN A 179 0.81 5.67 -3.25
CA ASN A 179 0.59 6.92 -3.98
C ASN A 179 -0.70 7.60 -3.50
N VAL A 180 -1.80 6.86 -3.38
CA VAL A 180 -3.12 7.37 -2.95
C VAL A 180 -3.45 6.89 -1.54
N LYS A 181 -3.79 7.83 -0.65
CA LYS A 181 -4.07 7.57 0.77
C LYS A 181 -5.25 6.61 1.01
N ASP A 182 -6.32 6.74 0.25
CA ASP A 182 -7.57 6.01 0.50
C ASP A 182 -7.45 4.49 0.31
N THR A 183 -6.42 4.04 -0.42
CA THR A 183 -6.15 2.62 -0.65
C THR A 183 -5.31 1.95 0.44
N LEU A 184 -4.74 2.72 1.37
CA LEU A 184 -3.83 2.23 2.42
C LEU A 184 -4.48 1.24 3.38
N LYS A 185 -5.75 1.49 3.75
CA LYS A 185 -6.47 0.66 4.73
C LYS A 185 -6.70 -0.76 4.20
N ASP A 186 -7.17 -0.87 2.96
CA ASP A 186 -7.59 -2.14 2.38
C ASP A 186 -6.41 -2.88 1.69
N SER A 187 -5.19 -2.34 1.77
CA SER A 187 -3.99 -2.92 1.17
C SER A 187 -2.88 -3.10 2.21
N VAL A 188 -2.02 -2.09 2.36
CA VAL A 188 -0.81 -2.14 3.20
C VAL A 188 -1.12 -2.43 4.67
N PHE A 189 -2.21 -1.85 5.20
CA PHE A 189 -2.59 -2.07 6.60
C PHE A 189 -3.06 -3.51 6.83
N GLU A 190 -3.94 -4.04 5.98
CA GLU A 190 -4.38 -5.44 6.08
C GLU A 190 -3.23 -6.41 5.79
N GLN A 191 -2.30 -6.07 4.89
CA GLN A 191 -1.11 -6.88 4.63
C GLN A 191 -0.20 -6.98 5.86
N LEU A 192 0.03 -5.89 6.59
CA LEU A 192 0.79 -5.90 7.84
C LEU A 192 0.06 -6.64 8.95
N LYS A 193 -1.25 -6.50 9.05
CA LYS A 193 -2.07 -7.22 10.00
C LYS A 193 -2.02 -8.74 9.74
N TRP A 194 -2.12 -9.16 8.48
CA TRP A 194 -1.91 -10.53 8.06
C TRP A 194 -0.53 -11.05 8.47
N GLY A 195 0.54 -10.26 8.22
CA GLY A 195 1.90 -10.65 8.58
C GLY A 195 2.09 -10.81 10.09
N ILE A 196 1.54 -9.89 10.89
CA ILE A 196 1.56 -9.96 12.36
C ILE A 196 0.81 -11.20 12.87
N ASP A 197 -0.32 -11.53 12.26
CA ASP A 197 -1.11 -12.72 12.58
C ASP A 197 -0.33 -14.00 12.24
N LYS A 198 0.26 -14.08 11.05
CA LYS A 198 1.09 -15.22 10.63
C LYS A 198 2.33 -15.46 11.51
N LEU A 199 2.90 -14.39 12.07
CA LEU A 199 3.98 -14.49 13.05
C LEU A 199 3.49 -14.94 14.45
N GLY A 200 2.18 -15.03 14.67
CA GLY A 200 1.59 -15.43 15.96
C GLY A 200 1.77 -14.39 17.08
N VAL A 201 1.87 -13.10 16.72
CA VAL A 201 2.16 -12.02 17.67
C VAL A 201 1.08 -10.93 17.70
N SER A 202 -0.14 -11.24 17.26
CA SER A 202 -1.25 -10.27 17.18
C SER A 202 -1.61 -9.65 18.54
N ASP A 203 -1.46 -10.39 19.62
CA ASP A 203 -1.65 -9.92 21.00
C ASP A 203 -0.69 -8.80 21.40
N ARG A 204 0.51 -8.75 20.78
CA ARG A 204 1.55 -7.74 21.02
C ARG A 204 1.31 -6.43 20.27
N PHE A 205 0.36 -6.37 19.35
CA PHE A 205 0.09 -5.21 18.52
C PHE A 205 -1.29 -4.61 18.80
N LYS A 206 -1.39 -3.29 18.66
CA LYS A 206 -2.64 -2.54 18.71
C LYS A 206 -2.92 -1.92 17.35
N PHE A 207 -4.05 -2.29 16.77
CA PHE A 207 -4.53 -1.80 15.49
C PHE A 207 -5.50 -0.64 15.69
N THR A 208 -5.33 0.45 14.94
CA THR A 208 -6.21 1.63 15.00
C THR A 208 -6.49 2.11 13.57
N THR A 209 -7.76 2.31 13.26
CA THR A 209 -8.19 2.76 11.92
C THR A 209 -8.44 4.25 11.82
N SER A 210 -8.57 4.95 12.95
CA SER A 210 -8.73 6.41 13.02
C SER A 210 -7.98 6.98 14.22
N PRO A 211 -6.77 7.57 14.04
CA PRO A 211 -5.94 7.57 12.83
C PRO A 211 -5.41 6.18 12.48
N LEU A 212 -5.18 5.92 11.19
CA LEU A 212 -4.64 4.65 10.72
C LEU A 212 -3.21 4.46 11.21
N LYS A 213 -2.99 3.47 12.08
CA LYS A 213 -1.69 3.12 12.66
C LYS A 213 -1.71 1.75 13.33
N ILE A 214 -0.56 1.12 13.42
CA ILE A 214 -0.32 -0.10 14.20
C ILE A 214 0.74 0.25 15.25
N VAL A 215 0.52 -0.16 16.50
CA VAL A 215 1.45 0.11 17.61
C VAL A 215 1.90 -1.21 18.20
N TYR A 216 3.21 -1.44 18.29
CA TYR A 216 3.81 -2.52 19.04
C TYR A 216 3.75 -2.17 20.52
N LYS A 217 2.95 -2.92 21.31
CA LYS A 217 2.60 -2.57 22.69
C LYS A 217 3.79 -2.58 23.65
N PRO A 218 4.74 -3.56 23.56
CA PRO A 218 5.81 -3.64 24.54
C PRO A 218 6.68 -2.37 24.61
N THR A 219 7.02 -1.78 23.47
CA THR A 219 7.91 -0.62 23.39
C THR A 219 7.22 0.67 22.95
N GLY A 220 5.99 0.59 22.40
CA GLY A 220 5.25 1.76 21.91
C GLY A 220 5.63 2.22 20.50
N GLN A 221 6.48 1.47 19.79
CA GLN A 221 6.83 1.77 18.39
C GLN A 221 5.59 1.76 17.50
N THR A 222 5.59 2.60 16.48
CA THR A 222 4.41 2.82 15.64
C THR A 222 4.75 2.63 14.16
N ILE A 223 3.88 1.93 13.46
CA ILE A 223 3.81 1.91 12.00
C ILE A 223 2.82 2.99 11.58
N TYR A 224 3.30 3.97 10.83
CA TYR A 224 2.53 5.08 10.27
C TYR A 224 2.15 4.77 8.82
N PHE A 225 0.97 5.24 8.41
CA PHE A 225 0.46 5.08 7.05
C PHE A 225 0.18 6.44 6.44
N ARG A 226 0.73 6.73 5.26
CA ARG A 226 0.56 8.01 4.56
C ARG A 226 0.43 7.79 3.05
N GLY A 227 -0.40 8.63 2.39
CA GLY A 227 -0.38 8.76 0.95
C GLY A 227 0.73 9.72 0.52
N ALA A 228 1.33 9.48 -0.65
CA ALA A 228 2.30 10.39 -1.25
C ALA A 228 1.64 11.66 -1.80
N ASP A 229 0.32 11.64 -1.99
CA ASP A 229 -0.55 12.77 -2.31
C ASP A 229 -0.54 13.89 -1.26
N ASP A 230 -0.03 13.62 -0.04
CA ASP A 230 0.08 14.60 1.05
C ASP A 230 1.51 14.69 1.63
N PRO A 231 2.47 15.29 0.90
CA PRO A 231 3.87 15.39 1.35
C PRO A 231 4.04 16.17 2.67
N ILE A 232 3.12 17.09 2.99
CA ILE A 232 3.18 17.90 4.22
C ILE A 232 2.98 16.99 5.44
N LYS A 233 2.04 16.06 5.37
CA LYS A 233 1.80 15.09 6.46
C LYS A 233 2.93 14.11 6.66
N ILE A 234 3.68 13.80 5.62
CA ILE A 234 4.89 12.98 5.73
C ILE A 234 5.98 13.74 6.51
N LYS A 235 6.24 15.00 6.13
CA LYS A 235 7.24 15.87 6.80
C LYS A 235 6.92 16.12 8.26
N SER A 236 5.66 16.07 8.67
CA SER A 236 5.19 16.34 10.02
C SER A 236 5.24 15.15 10.98
N ILE A 237 5.63 13.95 10.51
CA ILE A 237 5.73 12.78 11.37
C ILE A 237 6.89 12.97 12.36
N LYS A 238 6.55 12.99 13.63
CA LYS A 238 7.54 13.00 14.73
C LYS A 238 7.19 11.85 15.67
N PRO A 239 7.98 10.77 15.64
CA PRO A 239 7.83 9.70 16.63
C PRO A 239 8.01 10.24 18.05
N PRO A 240 7.34 9.67 19.06
CA PRO A 240 7.48 10.11 20.46
C PRO A 240 8.85 9.80 21.04
N PHE A 241 9.60 8.86 20.45
CA PHE A 241 10.97 8.47 20.76
C PHE A 241 11.58 7.84 19.49
N GLY A 242 12.88 7.61 19.48
CA GLY A 242 13.56 6.97 18.35
C GLY A 242 13.38 7.71 17.02
N TYR A 243 13.32 6.97 15.93
CA TYR A 243 13.28 7.54 14.57
C TYR A 243 12.53 6.64 13.58
N ILE A 244 12.21 7.17 12.40
CA ILE A 244 11.70 6.36 11.28
C ILE A 244 12.87 5.65 10.64
N GLY A 245 13.05 4.37 10.96
CA GLY A 245 14.10 3.52 10.41
C GLY A 245 13.63 2.59 9.31
N ILE A 246 12.31 2.42 9.14
CA ILE A 246 11.73 1.52 8.14
C ILE A 246 10.79 2.32 7.25
N VAL A 247 10.98 2.26 5.93
CA VAL A 247 10.09 2.88 4.95
C VAL A 247 9.67 1.85 3.91
N TRP A 248 8.39 1.75 3.64
CA TRP A 248 7.87 0.86 2.60
C TRP A 248 7.05 1.65 1.59
N PHE A 249 7.52 1.66 0.34
CA PHE A 249 6.83 2.17 -0.83
C PHE A 249 6.13 1.01 -1.54
N GLU A 250 4.83 0.89 -1.36
CA GLU A 250 4.00 -0.10 -2.04
C GLU A 250 3.47 0.48 -3.35
N GLU A 251 3.44 -0.35 -4.42
CA GLU A 251 3.17 0.08 -5.79
C GLU A 251 4.10 1.23 -6.23
N PHE A 252 5.40 0.97 -6.09
CA PHE A 252 6.47 1.96 -6.31
C PHE A 252 6.42 2.64 -7.68
N ASP A 253 5.97 1.92 -8.70
CA ASP A 253 5.79 2.44 -10.06
C ASP A 253 4.73 3.54 -10.18
N GLN A 254 3.81 3.64 -9.23
CA GLN A 254 2.70 4.61 -9.27
C GLN A 254 3.07 6.00 -8.74
N TYR A 255 4.23 6.16 -8.11
CA TYR A 255 4.68 7.48 -7.64
C TYR A 255 5.06 8.38 -8.81
N ALA A 256 5.04 9.71 -8.58
CA ALA A 256 5.27 10.71 -9.61
C ALA A 256 6.71 10.77 -10.17
N GLY A 257 7.58 9.83 -9.77
CA GLY A 257 8.95 9.71 -10.25
C GLY A 257 10.00 9.71 -9.14
N GLU A 258 11.25 9.52 -9.51
CA GLU A 258 12.38 9.41 -8.59
C GLU A 258 12.52 10.64 -7.65
N ALA A 259 12.32 11.85 -8.18
CA ALA A 259 12.42 13.07 -7.38
C ALA A 259 11.39 13.12 -6.25
N ALA A 260 10.16 12.67 -6.48
CA ALA A 260 9.11 12.60 -5.47
C ALA A 260 9.47 11.59 -4.38
N VAL A 261 9.94 10.40 -4.76
CA VAL A 261 10.38 9.35 -3.83
C VAL A 261 11.58 9.82 -3.00
N ARG A 262 12.58 10.46 -3.64
CA ARG A 262 13.75 11.03 -2.96
C ARG A 262 13.35 12.08 -1.92
N ASN A 263 12.43 12.97 -2.24
CA ASN A 263 11.92 13.98 -1.29
C ASN A 263 11.24 13.34 -0.08
N ILE A 264 10.48 12.25 -0.28
CA ILE A 264 9.84 11.49 0.80
C ILE A 264 10.91 10.83 1.67
N ARG A 265 11.88 10.14 1.08
CA ARG A 265 12.99 9.50 1.79
C ARG A 265 13.75 10.49 2.68
N GLN A 266 14.16 11.64 2.13
CA GLN A 266 14.86 12.70 2.87
C GLN A 266 14.02 13.29 4.00
N SER A 267 12.70 13.25 3.88
CA SER A 267 11.78 13.75 4.90
C SER A 267 11.51 12.74 5.99
N ALA A 268 11.46 11.44 5.65
CA ALA A 268 11.11 10.36 6.55
C ALA A 268 12.31 9.83 7.35
N ILE A 269 13.44 9.56 6.68
CA ILE A 269 14.62 8.96 7.30
C ILE A 269 15.46 10.05 7.94
N ARG A 270 15.15 10.34 9.21
CA ARG A 270 15.85 11.34 10.03
C ARG A 270 15.91 10.87 11.46
N GLY A 271 17.05 11.11 12.10
CA GLY A 271 17.27 10.78 13.50
C GLY A 271 18.19 9.58 13.68
N THR A 272 18.54 9.38 14.94
CA THR A 272 19.42 8.33 15.44
C THR A 272 18.78 7.70 16.67
N ASP A 273 19.31 6.58 17.11
CA ASP A 273 19.02 6.03 18.43
C ASP A 273 19.75 6.81 19.54
N GLU A 274 19.65 6.33 20.77
CA GLU A 274 20.28 6.94 21.97
C GLU A 274 21.81 6.93 21.90
N ASN A 275 22.40 6.05 21.10
CA ASN A 275 23.86 5.93 20.89
C ASN A 275 24.35 6.79 19.72
N GLY A 276 23.47 7.53 19.06
CA GLY A 276 23.79 8.31 17.86
C GLY A 276 23.91 7.48 16.60
N GLU A 277 23.49 6.19 16.62
CA GLU A 277 23.50 5.33 15.46
C GLU A 277 22.17 5.42 14.69
N SER A 278 22.26 5.33 13.37
CA SER A 278 21.08 5.23 12.51
C SER A 278 21.17 4.01 11.62
N ARG A 279 20.14 3.18 11.71
CA ARG A 279 19.93 2.06 10.78
C ARG A 279 18.65 2.32 10.02
N SER A 280 18.69 2.17 8.70
CA SER A 280 17.48 2.30 7.90
C SER A 280 17.35 1.16 6.92
N ILE A 281 16.12 0.79 6.63
CA ILE A 281 15.74 -0.12 5.55
C ILE A 281 14.57 0.46 4.76
N ILE A 282 14.70 0.47 3.46
CA ILE A 282 13.68 0.92 2.51
C ILE A 282 13.23 -0.29 1.71
N PHE A 283 11.94 -0.54 1.66
CA PHE A 283 11.32 -1.52 0.77
C PHE A 283 10.62 -0.79 -0.36
N GLU A 284 10.83 -1.25 -1.58
CA GLU A 284 10.19 -0.76 -2.80
C GLU A 284 9.60 -1.94 -3.53
N THR A 285 8.27 -2.05 -3.53
CA THR A 285 7.57 -3.21 -4.07
C THR A 285 6.69 -2.78 -5.24
N PHE A 286 6.85 -3.42 -6.41
CA PHE A 286 6.05 -3.10 -7.58
C PHE A 286 6.01 -4.21 -8.64
N ASN A 287 5.02 -4.14 -9.51
CA ASN A 287 5.00 -4.88 -10.76
C ASN A 287 5.58 -3.98 -11.85
N PRO A 288 6.65 -4.39 -12.55
CA PRO A 288 7.23 -3.57 -13.59
C PRO A 288 6.19 -3.21 -14.66
N PRO A 289 6.00 -1.92 -14.97
CA PRO A 289 5.21 -1.53 -16.14
C PRO A 289 5.76 -2.17 -17.42
N PRO A 290 4.93 -2.37 -18.45
CA PRO A 290 5.41 -3.03 -19.67
C PRO A 290 6.50 -2.27 -20.41
N THR A 291 6.56 -0.94 -20.29
CA THR A 291 7.53 -0.11 -21.02
C THR A 291 8.84 0.11 -20.26
N ALA A 292 9.96 0.01 -20.96
CA ALA A 292 11.30 0.21 -20.38
C ALA A 292 11.52 1.66 -19.91
N GLN A 293 10.87 2.63 -20.55
CA GLN A 293 10.97 4.06 -20.23
C GLN A 293 10.13 4.48 -19.02
N ALA A 294 9.25 3.61 -18.51
CA ALA A 294 8.56 3.89 -17.25
C ALA A 294 9.60 4.17 -16.16
N TRP A 295 9.39 5.24 -15.40
CA TRP A 295 10.41 5.77 -14.49
C TRP A 295 10.95 4.73 -13.49
N ALA A 296 10.08 3.85 -12.97
CA ALA A 296 10.51 2.80 -12.04
C ALA A 296 11.41 1.76 -12.72
N ASN A 297 11.12 1.38 -13.97
CA ASN A 297 11.97 0.49 -14.75
C ASN A 297 13.30 1.15 -15.09
N ALA A 298 13.27 2.43 -15.52
CA ALA A 298 14.48 3.20 -15.82
C ALA A 298 15.37 3.39 -14.57
N TYR A 299 14.75 3.67 -13.41
CA TYR A 299 15.43 3.77 -12.12
C TYR A 299 16.16 2.48 -11.74
N VAL A 300 15.48 1.34 -11.87
CA VAL A 300 16.09 0.03 -11.57
C VAL A 300 17.19 -0.30 -12.56
N ALA A 301 16.98 -0.05 -13.87
CA ALA A 301 17.96 -0.29 -14.90
C ALA A 301 19.24 0.56 -14.70
N ASP A 302 19.10 1.81 -14.24
CA ASP A 302 20.24 2.66 -13.89
C ASP A 302 21.03 2.10 -12.71
N ILE A 303 20.37 1.59 -11.65
CA ILE A 303 21.04 0.93 -10.51
C ILE A 303 21.74 -0.34 -10.97
N GLU A 304 21.06 -1.19 -11.75
CA GLU A 304 21.64 -2.43 -12.30
C GLU A 304 22.87 -2.11 -13.20
N GLY A 305 22.77 -1.09 -14.06
CA GLY A 305 23.87 -0.67 -14.94
C GLY A 305 25.10 -0.15 -14.19
N ARG A 306 24.90 0.45 -13.02
CA ARG A 306 25.99 0.94 -12.16
C ARG A 306 26.57 -0.13 -11.22
N SER A 307 25.90 -1.25 -11.04
CA SER A 307 26.27 -2.29 -10.06
C SER A 307 27.66 -2.89 -10.28
N ASN A 308 28.15 -2.91 -11.53
CA ASN A 308 29.46 -3.44 -11.90
C ASN A 308 30.61 -2.44 -11.67
N ASP A 309 30.32 -1.18 -11.35
CA ASP A 309 31.31 -0.14 -11.05
C ASP A 309 31.31 0.13 -9.53
N PRO A 310 32.34 -0.30 -8.77
CA PRO A 310 32.36 -0.15 -7.31
C PRO A 310 32.30 1.29 -6.82
N GLU A 311 32.68 2.28 -7.66
CA GLU A 311 32.63 3.71 -7.33
C GLU A 311 31.24 4.30 -7.56
N LYS A 312 30.49 3.75 -8.51
CA LYS A 312 29.13 4.21 -8.89
C LYS A 312 28.02 3.34 -8.31
N ALA A 313 28.35 2.13 -7.85
CA ALA A 313 27.37 1.23 -7.27
C ALA A 313 26.67 1.85 -6.07
N LYS A 314 25.34 1.73 -6.02
CA LYS A 314 24.54 2.20 -4.89
C LYS A 314 24.68 1.21 -3.73
N LYS A 315 25.61 1.50 -2.81
CA LYS A 315 25.95 0.61 -1.69
C LYS A 315 24.76 0.32 -0.80
N GLY A 316 24.57 -0.96 -0.47
CA GLY A 316 23.47 -1.42 0.38
C GLY A 316 22.13 -1.52 -0.33
N THR A 317 22.07 -1.41 -1.66
CA THR A 317 20.87 -1.66 -2.45
C THR A 317 20.91 -3.05 -3.04
N GLU A 318 19.83 -3.81 -2.85
CA GLU A 318 19.61 -5.10 -3.48
C GLU A 318 18.33 -5.10 -4.30
N ILE A 319 18.40 -5.71 -5.48
CA ILE A 319 17.26 -5.89 -6.38
C ILE A 319 16.89 -7.37 -6.38
N LEU A 320 15.64 -7.65 -6.05
CA LEU A 320 15.07 -8.99 -6.09
C LEU A 320 13.95 -9.02 -7.13
N HIS A 321 14.07 -9.93 -8.08
CA HIS A 321 12.99 -10.23 -9.03
C HIS A 321 12.31 -11.53 -8.63
N THR A 322 10.97 -11.52 -8.52
CA THR A 322 10.20 -12.70 -8.16
C THR A 322 8.91 -12.79 -8.97
N CYS A 323 8.46 -14.01 -9.17
CA CYS A 323 7.20 -14.30 -9.85
C CYS A 323 6.46 -15.45 -9.14
N TYR A 324 5.28 -15.77 -9.62
CA TYR A 324 4.44 -16.79 -8.98
C TYR A 324 5.08 -18.19 -8.96
N THR A 325 5.99 -18.50 -9.87
CA THR A 325 6.69 -19.79 -9.92
C THR A 325 7.72 -19.96 -8.79
N ASP A 326 8.11 -18.87 -8.12
CA ASP A 326 8.99 -18.89 -6.95
C ASP A 326 8.23 -19.21 -5.66
N VAL A 327 6.91 -19.14 -5.68
CA VAL A 327 6.02 -19.29 -4.52
C VAL A 327 5.40 -20.68 -4.52
N PRO A 328 5.27 -21.34 -3.36
CA PRO A 328 4.61 -22.63 -3.27
C PRO A 328 3.21 -22.60 -3.89
N ARG A 329 2.91 -23.56 -4.75
CA ARG A 329 1.66 -23.63 -5.51
C ARG A 329 0.42 -23.60 -4.62
N GLU A 330 0.49 -24.26 -3.46
CA GLU A 330 -0.58 -24.33 -2.47
C GLU A 330 -0.93 -22.98 -1.85
N TRP A 331 -0.03 -21.98 -1.91
CA TRP A 331 -0.31 -20.62 -1.42
C TRP A 331 -1.07 -19.76 -2.43
N LEU A 332 -1.01 -20.13 -3.70
CA LEU A 332 -1.63 -19.38 -4.80
C LEU A 332 -3.00 -19.93 -5.19
N GLY A 333 -3.17 -21.24 -5.06
CA GLY A 333 -4.38 -21.95 -5.48
C GLY A 333 -4.40 -22.27 -6.98
N ASP A 334 -5.15 -23.31 -7.32
CA ASP A 334 -5.21 -23.81 -8.70
C ASP A 334 -5.85 -22.83 -9.68
N GLU A 335 -6.87 -22.08 -9.26
CA GLU A 335 -7.53 -21.09 -10.12
C GLU A 335 -6.55 -19.99 -10.59
N PHE A 336 -5.72 -19.47 -9.68
CA PHE A 336 -4.70 -18.49 -10.02
C PHE A 336 -3.70 -19.04 -11.05
N ILE A 337 -3.24 -20.27 -10.85
CA ILE A 337 -2.29 -20.93 -11.76
C ILE A 337 -2.93 -21.18 -13.12
N ASN A 338 -4.18 -21.65 -13.15
CA ASN A 338 -4.89 -21.91 -14.41
C ASN A 338 -5.10 -20.60 -15.20
N GLU A 339 -5.42 -19.50 -14.54
CA GLU A 339 -5.53 -18.18 -15.17
C GLU A 339 -4.20 -17.72 -15.76
N ALA A 340 -3.08 -17.90 -15.03
CA ALA A 340 -1.74 -17.61 -15.53
C ALA A 340 -1.38 -18.43 -16.77
N GLU A 341 -1.63 -19.74 -16.74
CA GLU A 341 -1.35 -20.63 -17.86
C GLU A 341 -2.28 -20.37 -19.06
N ASP A 342 -3.52 -19.97 -18.81
CA ASP A 342 -4.44 -19.57 -19.87
C ASP A 342 -3.97 -18.28 -20.56
N LEU A 343 -3.58 -17.27 -19.77
CA LEU A 343 -2.99 -16.04 -20.32
C LEU A 343 -1.70 -16.33 -21.10
N LYS A 344 -0.87 -17.26 -20.61
CA LYS A 344 0.37 -17.68 -21.28
C LYS A 344 0.11 -18.26 -22.67
N ARG A 345 -0.97 -19.06 -22.83
CA ARG A 345 -1.36 -19.64 -24.12
C ARG A 345 -1.95 -18.59 -25.06
N ASN A 346 -2.80 -17.71 -24.54
CA ASN A 346 -3.63 -16.82 -25.35
C ASN A 346 -2.97 -15.46 -25.60
N ASN A 347 -2.15 -14.97 -24.63
CA ASN A 347 -1.41 -13.73 -24.75
C ASN A 347 -0.05 -13.83 -24.03
N PRO A 348 0.95 -14.49 -24.66
CA PRO A 348 2.28 -14.70 -24.04
C PRO A 348 2.96 -13.40 -23.60
N ARG A 349 2.73 -12.29 -24.31
CA ARG A 349 3.32 -11.00 -24.00
C ARG A 349 2.73 -10.41 -22.71
N ALA A 350 1.43 -10.42 -22.55
CA ALA A 350 0.77 -10.01 -21.32
C ALA A 350 1.20 -10.91 -20.15
N TYR A 351 1.29 -12.22 -20.35
CA TYR A 351 1.78 -13.17 -19.37
C TYR A 351 3.20 -12.82 -18.89
N LEU A 352 4.12 -12.57 -19.83
CA LEU A 352 5.50 -12.19 -19.49
C LEU A 352 5.55 -10.92 -18.61
N ASN A 353 4.69 -9.94 -18.85
CA ASN A 353 4.65 -8.73 -18.03
C ASN A 353 3.91 -8.96 -16.71
N GLU A 354 2.67 -9.49 -16.75
CA GLU A 354 1.81 -9.55 -15.58
C GLU A 354 2.24 -10.62 -14.57
N TYR A 355 2.61 -11.81 -15.04
CA TYR A 355 2.94 -12.96 -14.18
C TYR A 355 4.44 -13.18 -13.98
N GLU A 356 5.26 -12.89 -14.99
CA GLU A 356 6.71 -12.98 -14.84
C GLU A 356 7.37 -11.65 -14.50
N GLY A 357 6.64 -10.50 -14.56
CA GLY A 357 7.18 -9.19 -14.23
C GLY A 357 8.28 -8.70 -15.17
N LYS A 358 8.26 -9.16 -16.42
CA LYS A 358 9.21 -8.73 -17.46
C LYS A 358 8.74 -7.46 -18.14
N VAL A 359 9.68 -6.60 -18.48
CA VAL A 359 9.43 -5.43 -19.34
C VAL A 359 9.31 -5.92 -20.78
N THR A 360 8.13 -5.79 -21.38
CA THR A 360 7.80 -6.35 -22.69
C THR A 360 7.58 -5.30 -23.77
N GLY A 361 7.45 -4.02 -23.41
CA GLY A 361 7.18 -2.92 -24.30
C GLY A 361 8.45 -2.23 -24.84
N THR A 362 8.37 -1.75 -26.08
CA THR A 362 9.48 -1.11 -26.80
C THR A 362 9.44 0.42 -26.78
N GLY A 363 8.32 1.02 -26.34
CA GLY A 363 8.12 2.47 -26.42
C GLY A 363 7.13 3.01 -25.39
N GLY A 364 6.72 4.24 -25.59
CA GLY A 364 5.75 4.94 -24.74
C GLY A 364 4.29 4.60 -25.01
N ASN A 365 3.99 3.80 -26.03
CA ASN A 365 2.63 3.49 -26.41
C ASN A 365 1.94 2.60 -25.37
N VAL A 366 0.72 2.97 -25.00
CA VAL A 366 -0.12 2.23 -24.07
C VAL A 366 -0.60 0.92 -24.69
N PHE A 367 -0.92 0.93 -25.99
CA PHE A 367 -1.46 -0.19 -26.73
C PHE A 367 -0.43 -0.72 -27.74
N GLU A 368 0.34 -1.71 -27.35
CA GLU A 368 1.30 -2.36 -28.24
C GLU A 368 0.72 -3.61 -28.94
N ASN A 369 -0.53 -3.94 -28.61
CA ASN A 369 -1.28 -5.07 -29.15
C ASN A 369 -2.24 -4.69 -30.28
N VAL A 370 -2.07 -3.50 -30.86
CA VAL A 370 -2.88 -3.01 -32.00
C VAL A 370 -2.40 -3.62 -33.31
N GLU A 371 -3.33 -4.10 -34.09
CA GLU A 371 -3.14 -4.57 -35.45
C GLU A 371 -4.06 -3.79 -36.39
N ILE A 372 -3.48 -3.01 -37.29
CA ILE A 372 -4.24 -2.27 -38.29
C ILE A 372 -4.34 -3.11 -39.57
N ARG A 373 -5.54 -3.50 -39.92
CA ARG A 373 -5.84 -4.22 -41.19
C ARG A 373 -7.26 -4.00 -41.64
N ASP A 374 -7.54 -4.26 -42.88
CA ASP A 374 -8.91 -4.31 -43.36
C ASP A 374 -9.64 -5.53 -42.76
N ILE A 375 -10.87 -5.30 -42.30
CA ILE A 375 -11.81 -6.36 -41.91
C ILE A 375 -12.82 -6.53 -43.04
N THR A 376 -12.92 -7.74 -43.59
CA THR A 376 -13.79 -7.98 -44.75
C THR A 376 -15.26 -7.95 -44.36
N ASP A 377 -16.14 -7.67 -45.33
CA ASP A 377 -17.61 -7.72 -45.09
C ASP A 377 -18.04 -9.11 -44.64
N GLU A 378 -17.43 -10.16 -45.18
CA GLU A 378 -17.69 -11.56 -44.80
C GLU A 378 -17.27 -11.82 -43.31
N GLU A 379 -16.15 -11.26 -42.86
CA GLU A 379 -15.77 -11.36 -41.46
C GLU A 379 -16.81 -10.68 -40.56
N ILE A 380 -17.28 -9.47 -40.97
CA ILE A 380 -18.27 -8.69 -40.19
C ILE A 380 -19.62 -9.40 -40.14
N GLU A 381 -20.07 -10.02 -41.24
CA GLU A 381 -21.32 -10.80 -41.32
C GLU A 381 -21.28 -12.02 -40.40
N ASN A 382 -20.10 -12.59 -40.15
CA ASN A 382 -19.89 -13.72 -39.26
C ASN A 382 -19.73 -13.31 -37.76
N PHE A 383 -19.79 -12.03 -37.40
CA PHE A 383 -19.71 -11.58 -36.02
C PHE A 383 -21.03 -11.81 -35.28
N ASP A 384 -21.03 -12.70 -34.29
CA ASP A 384 -22.23 -13.14 -33.58
C ASP A 384 -22.88 -12.03 -32.73
N LYS A 385 -22.09 -11.15 -32.13
CA LYS A 385 -22.55 -10.19 -31.13
C LYS A 385 -21.79 -8.87 -31.21
N ALA A 386 -22.17 -8.02 -32.13
CA ALA A 386 -21.64 -6.65 -32.17
C ALA A 386 -21.98 -5.89 -30.89
N LYS A 387 -20.99 -5.21 -30.34
CA LYS A 387 -21.09 -4.33 -29.17
C LYS A 387 -20.91 -2.89 -29.63
N GLN A 388 -21.56 -1.98 -28.91
CA GLN A 388 -21.54 -0.55 -29.23
C GLN A 388 -21.17 0.27 -27.99
N GLY A 389 -20.31 1.25 -28.20
CA GLY A 389 -19.90 2.19 -27.17
C GLY A 389 -20.02 3.62 -27.63
N LEU A 390 -20.36 4.51 -26.71
CA LEU A 390 -20.57 5.92 -26.98
C LEU A 390 -19.92 6.77 -25.90
N ASP A 391 -18.99 7.63 -26.32
CA ASP A 391 -18.42 8.70 -25.53
C ASP A 391 -19.04 10.03 -25.95
N TRP A 392 -19.59 10.78 -24.98
CA TRP A 392 -20.28 12.03 -25.26
C TRP A 392 -19.28 13.18 -25.36
N GLY A 393 -19.42 13.98 -26.40
CA GLY A 393 -18.71 15.23 -26.55
C GLY A 393 -19.53 16.21 -27.40
N TYR A 394 -19.14 17.47 -27.36
CA TYR A 394 -19.75 18.52 -28.19
C TYR A 394 -18.68 19.37 -28.88
N PHE A 395 -17.89 20.10 -28.09
CA PHE A 395 -16.75 20.90 -28.52
C PHE A 395 -15.94 21.37 -27.30
N PRO A 396 -14.60 21.27 -27.30
CA PRO A 396 -13.72 20.80 -28.40
C PRO A 396 -13.71 19.28 -28.63
N ASP A 397 -14.23 18.52 -27.67
CA ASP A 397 -14.21 17.05 -27.69
C ASP A 397 -15.33 16.51 -28.59
N PRO A 398 -15.05 15.51 -29.43
CA PRO A 398 -16.05 14.92 -30.30
C PRO A 398 -16.98 13.95 -29.54
N THR A 399 -18.21 13.80 -30.00
CA THR A 399 -18.97 12.57 -29.74
C THR A 399 -18.34 11.44 -30.54
N ALA A 400 -17.92 10.38 -29.86
CA ALA A 400 -17.28 9.20 -30.42
C ALA A 400 -18.17 7.98 -30.21
N PHE A 401 -18.56 7.32 -31.31
CA PHE A 401 -19.31 6.07 -31.30
C PHE A 401 -18.51 4.99 -32.03
N VAL A 402 -18.51 3.77 -31.48
CA VAL A 402 -17.82 2.63 -32.07
C VAL A 402 -18.70 1.38 -32.08
N ARG A 403 -18.47 0.53 -33.07
CA ARG A 403 -18.96 -0.85 -33.11
C ARG A 403 -17.79 -1.81 -33.15
N LEU A 404 -17.89 -2.86 -32.38
CA LEU A 404 -16.83 -3.86 -32.27
C LEU A 404 -17.38 -5.24 -31.98
N GLN A 405 -16.61 -6.26 -32.28
CA GLN A 405 -16.77 -7.65 -31.85
C GLN A 405 -15.66 -8.00 -30.86
N TYR A 406 -16.00 -8.70 -29.80
CA TYR A 406 -15.03 -9.28 -28.88
C TYR A 406 -15.11 -10.82 -28.93
N ASP A 407 -13.99 -11.45 -29.25
CA ASP A 407 -13.82 -12.89 -29.14
C ASP A 407 -13.13 -13.23 -27.81
N PRO A 408 -13.88 -13.70 -26.80
CA PRO A 408 -13.30 -13.99 -25.49
C PRO A 408 -12.39 -15.22 -25.49
N SER A 409 -12.57 -16.16 -26.45
CA SER A 409 -11.76 -17.37 -26.51
C SER A 409 -10.34 -17.09 -27.00
N ARG A 410 -10.20 -16.14 -27.93
CA ARG A 410 -8.92 -15.69 -28.48
C ARG A 410 -8.41 -14.41 -27.82
N MET A 411 -9.24 -13.77 -27.00
CA MET A 411 -8.99 -12.43 -26.42
C MET A 411 -8.71 -11.37 -27.50
N ILE A 412 -9.43 -11.39 -28.61
CA ILE A 412 -9.27 -10.46 -29.73
C ILE A 412 -10.48 -9.53 -29.81
N ILE A 413 -10.20 -8.23 -29.97
CA ILE A 413 -11.19 -7.19 -30.22
C ILE A 413 -11.08 -6.80 -31.70
N TYR A 414 -12.20 -6.72 -32.39
CA TYR A 414 -12.30 -6.28 -33.79
C TYR A 414 -13.14 -5.01 -33.83
N VAL A 415 -12.55 -3.86 -34.15
CA VAL A 415 -13.25 -2.57 -34.31
C VAL A 415 -13.45 -2.32 -35.79
N PHE A 416 -14.72 -2.25 -36.21
CA PHE A 416 -15.09 -2.28 -37.65
C PHE A 416 -16.04 -1.15 -38.08
N ASP A 417 -16.48 -0.28 -37.14
CA ASP A 417 -17.33 0.85 -37.49
C ASP A 417 -17.22 1.95 -36.46
N GLU A 418 -17.21 3.21 -36.89
CA GLU A 418 -17.13 4.38 -36.02
C GLU A 418 -17.93 5.56 -36.57
N VAL A 419 -18.39 6.40 -35.66
CA VAL A 419 -18.98 7.70 -35.98
C VAL A 419 -18.34 8.78 -35.12
N LYS A 420 -17.77 9.81 -35.77
CA LYS A 420 -17.26 11.03 -35.14
C LYS A 420 -18.18 12.21 -35.43
N ARG A 421 -18.57 12.97 -34.41
CA ARG A 421 -19.32 14.23 -34.59
C ARG A 421 -18.82 15.30 -33.66
N LEU A 422 -18.80 16.52 -34.16
CA LEU A 422 -18.47 17.73 -33.42
C LEU A 422 -19.61 18.72 -33.52
N LYS A 423 -19.94 19.41 -32.45
CA LYS A 423 -21.01 20.43 -32.37
C LYS A 423 -22.39 19.90 -32.80
N THR A 424 -22.65 18.63 -32.55
CA THR A 424 -23.87 17.93 -32.95
C THR A 424 -24.74 17.67 -31.71
N GLY A 425 -25.97 18.15 -31.77
CA GLY A 425 -26.93 17.95 -30.66
C GLY A 425 -27.58 16.56 -30.69
N ASN A 426 -28.27 16.20 -29.60
CA ASN A 426 -28.90 14.88 -29.46
C ASN A 426 -29.96 14.60 -30.52
N GLU A 427 -30.68 15.61 -31.02
CA GLU A 427 -31.70 15.46 -32.06
C GLU A 427 -31.08 15.01 -33.39
N GLU A 428 -29.94 15.58 -33.76
CA GLU A 428 -29.21 15.21 -34.97
C GLU A 428 -28.50 13.85 -34.79
N LEU A 429 -27.91 13.60 -33.61
CA LEU A 429 -27.24 12.33 -33.32
C LEU A 429 -28.20 11.11 -33.40
N ILE A 430 -29.47 11.28 -33.04
CA ILE A 430 -30.49 10.24 -33.22
C ILE A 430 -30.58 9.83 -34.69
N ASP A 431 -30.71 10.79 -35.61
CA ASP A 431 -30.82 10.49 -37.02
C ASP A 431 -29.57 9.81 -37.59
N ILE A 432 -28.41 10.28 -37.15
CA ILE A 432 -27.11 9.73 -37.57
C ILE A 432 -26.93 8.27 -37.10
N LEU A 433 -27.31 8.00 -35.85
CA LEU A 433 -27.14 6.66 -35.25
C LEU A 433 -28.35 5.73 -35.45
N LYS A 434 -29.31 6.10 -36.27
CA LYS A 434 -30.59 5.42 -36.46
C LYS A 434 -30.47 3.92 -36.80
N GLU A 435 -29.50 3.56 -37.60
CA GLU A 435 -29.28 2.18 -38.01
C GLU A 435 -28.81 1.27 -36.88
N TYR A 436 -28.18 1.86 -35.81
CA TYR A 436 -27.59 1.14 -34.68
C TYR A 436 -28.54 1.00 -33.48
N LYS A 437 -29.74 1.59 -33.52
CA LYS A 437 -30.64 1.75 -32.38
C LYS A 437 -31.07 0.45 -31.69
N ASN A 438 -31.14 -0.64 -32.43
CA ASN A 438 -31.64 -1.95 -31.94
C ASN A 438 -30.57 -2.74 -31.19
N THR A 439 -29.28 -2.49 -31.44
CA THR A 439 -28.17 -3.10 -30.71
C THR A 439 -27.90 -2.28 -29.43
N GLN A 440 -27.61 -2.97 -28.33
CA GLN A 440 -27.33 -2.29 -27.08
C GLN A 440 -26.07 -1.42 -27.17
N THR A 441 -26.23 -0.12 -26.92
CA THR A 441 -25.14 0.84 -26.78
C THR A 441 -24.86 1.08 -25.30
N ILE A 442 -23.59 1.02 -24.90
CA ILE A 442 -23.16 1.43 -23.56
C ILE A 442 -22.50 2.81 -23.69
N ALA A 443 -23.09 3.81 -23.06
CA ALA A 443 -22.63 5.19 -23.12
C ALA A 443 -21.98 5.66 -21.82
N ASP A 444 -21.15 6.68 -21.92
CA ASP A 444 -20.66 7.38 -20.73
C ASP A 444 -21.83 7.79 -19.81
N ASN A 445 -21.67 7.57 -18.51
CA ASN A 445 -22.68 7.87 -17.50
C ASN A 445 -22.75 9.36 -17.10
N ALA A 446 -21.85 10.21 -17.57
CA ALA A 446 -21.85 11.63 -17.25
C ALA A 446 -23.06 12.37 -17.84
N GLU A 447 -23.64 11.86 -18.93
CA GLU A 447 -24.73 12.49 -19.68
C GLU A 447 -26.07 11.73 -19.55
N GLU A 448 -26.60 11.63 -18.33
CA GLU A 448 -27.88 10.94 -18.06
C GLU A 448 -29.06 11.48 -18.87
N LYS A 449 -29.09 12.81 -19.11
CA LYS A 449 -30.16 13.43 -19.91
C LYS A 449 -30.12 12.99 -21.36
N SER A 450 -28.94 12.91 -21.95
CA SER A 450 -28.75 12.41 -23.31
C SER A 450 -29.14 10.95 -23.42
N ILE A 451 -28.76 10.12 -22.44
CA ILE A 451 -29.17 8.70 -22.38
C ILE A 451 -30.70 8.57 -22.30
N ALA A 452 -31.36 9.38 -21.45
CA ALA A 452 -32.82 9.38 -21.32
C ALA A 452 -33.51 9.80 -22.63
N PHE A 453 -32.97 10.83 -23.29
CA PHE A 453 -33.47 11.30 -24.57
C PHE A 453 -33.38 10.24 -25.67
N PHE A 454 -32.23 9.55 -25.78
CA PHE A 454 -32.08 8.44 -26.72
C PHE A 454 -33.06 7.29 -26.44
N ARG A 455 -33.26 6.92 -25.18
CA ARG A 455 -34.25 5.89 -24.78
C ARG A 455 -35.68 6.26 -25.18
N SER A 456 -36.10 7.53 -24.96
CA SER A 456 -37.41 7.99 -25.33
C SER A 456 -37.68 7.95 -26.86
N ASN A 457 -36.60 7.93 -27.66
CA ASN A 457 -36.63 7.79 -29.10
C ASN A 457 -36.37 6.33 -29.57
N GLY A 458 -36.49 5.37 -28.65
CA GLY A 458 -36.48 3.94 -28.97
C GLY A 458 -35.08 3.29 -29.13
N TYR A 459 -34.02 3.97 -28.62
CA TYR A 459 -32.66 3.41 -28.62
C TYR A 459 -32.45 2.46 -27.46
N ASN A 460 -31.85 1.32 -27.76
CA ASN A 460 -31.37 0.40 -26.73
C ASN A 460 -30.03 0.90 -26.17
N ILE A 461 -30.08 1.83 -25.23
CA ILE A 461 -28.90 2.49 -24.66
C ILE A 461 -28.93 2.47 -23.14
N ARG A 462 -27.76 2.28 -22.51
CA ARG A 462 -27.59 2.38 -21.05
C ARG A 462 -26.28 3.04 -20.67
N ALA A 463 -26.23 3.57 -19.43
CA ALA A 463 -25.02 4.10 -18.85
C ALA A 463 -23.99 2.98 -18.58
N CYS A 464 -22.71 3.30 -18.75
CA CYS A 464 -21.62 2.47 -18.27
C CYS A 464 -21.56 2.46 -16.74
N VAL A 465 -21.04 1.38 -16.17
CA VAL A 465 -20.75 1.29 -14.73
C VAL A 465 -19.34 1.80 -14.49
N LYS A 466 -19.22 2.92 -13.78
CA LYS A 466 -17.93 3.50 -13.37
C LYS A 466 -17.72 3.31 -11.87
N GLY A 467 -16.47 3.26 -11.44
CA GLY A 467 -16.07 3.24 -10.05
C GLY A 467 -14.61 3.68 -9.90
N PRO A 468 -14.10 3.87 -8.67
CA PRO A 468 -12.72 4.28 -8.46
C PRO A 468 -11.74 3.41 -9.23
N GLY A 469 -10.79 4.02 -9.98
CA GLY A 469 -9.80 3.32 -10.80
C GLY A 469 -10.37 2.59 -12.02
N SER A 470 -11.60 2.89 -12.48
CA SER A 470 -12.20 2.21 -13.64
C SER A 470 -11.50 2.53 -14.95
N VAL A 471 -10.95 3.72 -15.11
CA VAL A 471 -10.17 4.11 -16.30
C VAL A 471 -8.89 3.29 -16.37
N ASP A 472 -8.07 3.33 -15.30
CA ASP A 472 -6.81 2.60 -15.23
C ASP A 472 -7.01 1.09 -15.44
N PHE A 473 -8.01 0.51 -14.76
CA PHE A 473 -8.34 -0.90 -14.92
C PHE A 473 -8.80 -1.22 -16.35
N GLY A 474 -9.65 -0.37 -16.94
CA GLY A 474 -10.17 -0.58 -18.30
C GLY A 474 -9.09 -0.48 -19.36
N VAL A 475 -8.19 0.51 -19.27
CA VAL A 475 -7.06 0.66 -20.20
C VAL A 475 -6.11 -0.53 -20.08
N LYS A 476 -5.74 -0.94 -18.86
CA LYS A 476 -4.93 -2.14 -18.61
C LYS A 476 -5.59 -3.41 -19.15
N TRP A 477 -6.91 -3.51 -19.00
CA TRP A 477 -7.67 -4.64 -19.55
C TRP A 477 -7.60 -4.69 -21.08
N LEU A 478 -7.76 -3.55 -21.78
CA LEU A 478 -7.61 -3.47 -23.24
C LEU A 478 -6.18 -3.81 -23.68
N ALA A 479 -5.18 -3.23 -23.02
CA ALA A 479 -3.77 -3.50 -23.31
C ALA A 479 -3.36 -4.97 -23.04
N SER A 480 -4.10 -5.69 -22.19
CA SER A 480 -3.88 -7.11 -21.91
C SER A 480 -4.56 -8.06 -22.91
N ARG A 481 -5.30 -7.56 -23.88
CA ARG A 481 -5.89 -8.44 -24.93
C ARG A 481 -4.80 -8.99 -25.84
N ALA A 482 -5.08 -10.14 -26.44
CA ALA A 482 -4.14 -10.73 -27.39
C ALA A 482 -3.92 -9.81 -28.59
N LYS A 483 -5.00 -9.23 -29.10
CA LYS A 483 -4.97 -8.25 -30.18
C LYS A 483 -6.17 -7.29 -30.11
N ILE A 484 -5.95 -6.06 -30.61
CA ILE A 484 -6.99 -5.09 -30.97
C ILE A 484 -6.85 -4.85 -32.48
N VAL A 485 -7.69 -5.51 -33.25
CA VAL A 485 -7.72 -5.37 -34.72
C VAL A 485 -8.63 -4.21 -35.08
N ILE A 486 -8.11 -3.23 -35.81
CA ILE A 486 -8.87 -2.03 -36.18
C ILE A 486 -8.84 -1.89 -37.70
N ASP A 487 -10.02 -1.79 -38.33
CA ASP A 487 -10.16 -1.47 -39.73
C ASP A 487 -9.96 0.03 -39.96
N ARG A 488 -8.77 0.44 -40.37
CA ARG A 488 -8.45 1.87 -40.58
C ARG A 488 -9.34 2.55 -41.61
N ARG A 489 -9.81 1.84 -42.59
CA ARG A 489 -10.69 2.40 -43.66
C ARG A 489 -12.05 2.78 -43.09
N ARG A 490 -12.59 1.97 -42.15
CA ARG A 490 -13.88 2.21 -41.49
C ARG A 490 -13.75 2.98 -40.19
N CYS A 491 -12.60 2.88 -39.50
CA CYS A 491 -12.35 3.41 -38.16
C CYS A 491 -11.02 4.20 -38.12
N PRO A 492 -10.85 5.26 -38.92
CA PRO A 492 -9.61 6.02 -38.98
C PRO A 492 -9.27 6.74 -37.69
N GLU A 493 -10.28 7.24 -36.95
CA GLU A 493 -10.07 7.96 -35.70
C GLU A 493 -9.69 7.01 -34.56
N THR A 494 -10.39 5.88 -34.45
CA THR A 494 -10.03 4.81 -33.50
C THR A 494 -8.60 4.34 -33.75
N ALA A 495 -8.23 4.08 -35.01
CA ALA A 495 -6.88 3.66 -35.34
C ALA A 495 -5.83 4.71 -34.94
N ASN A 496 -6.11 5.99 -35.20
CA ASN A 496 -5.21 7.10 -34.88
C ASN A 496 -5.01 7.27 -33.36
N GLU A 497 -6.09 7.18 -32.57
CA GLU A 497 -5.98 7.27 -31.11
C GLU A 497 -5.21 6.07 -30.55
N PHE A 498 -5.55 4.84 -30.90
CA PHE A 498 -4.87 3.64 -30.38
C PHE A 498 -3.37 3.56 -30.74
N GLU A 499 -2.99 4.05 -31.92
CA GLU A 499 -1.58 4.09 -32.34
C GLU A 499 -0.76 5.16 -31.61
N LYS A 500 -1.40 6.28 -31.23
CA LYS A 500 -0.70 7.45 -30.68
C LYS A 500 -0.87 7.60 -29.16
N TYR A 501 -1.66 6.78 -28.50
CA TYR A 501 -1.91 6.88 -27.09
C TYR A 501 -0.70 6.45 -26.30
N GLU A 502 0.01 7.42 -25.75
CA GLU A 502 1.22 7.21 -24.96
C GLU A 502 0.95 7.42 -23.47
N TYR A 503 1.77 6.79 -22.61
CA TYR A 503 1.81 7.10 -21.19
C TYR A 503 2.11 8.59 -20.95
N LEU A 504 1.70 9.10 -19.78
CA LEU A 504 2.07 10.46 -19.39
C LEU A 504 3.58 10.65 -19.37
N LYS A 505 4.02 11.89 -19.65
CA LYS A 505 5.44 12.28 -19.58
C LYS A 505 5.63 13.31 -18.47
N ASP A 506 6.74 13.18 -17.74
CA ASP A 506 7.19 14.20 -16.80
C ASP A 506 7.74 15.44 -17.54
N LYS A 507 8.22 16.43 -16.77
CA LYS A 507 8.78 17.67 -17.34
C LYS A 507 10.07 17.44 -18.14
N ASP A 508 10.75 16.33 -17.92
CA ASP A 508 11.99 15.95 -18.58
C ASP A 508 11.74 15.03 -19.78
N GLY A 509 10.45 14.74 -20.10
CA GLY A 509 10.04 13.92 -21.24
C GLY A 509 10.05 12.41 -20.97
N ASN A 510 10.29 11.95 -19.73
CA ASN A 510 10.26 10.55 -19.38
C ASN A 510 8.83 10.09 -19.17
N PHE A 511 8.52 8.86 -19.57
CA PHE A 511 7.21 8.27 -19.33
C PHE A 511 7.00 7.99 -17.85
N ILE A 512 5.84 8.43 -17.34
CA ILE A 512 5.40 8.18 -15.96
C ILE A 512 4.11 7.39 -15.97
N SER A 513 3.78 6.76 -14.83
CA SER A 513 2.53 6.03 -14.67
C SER A 513 1.32 6.96 -14.80
N GLY A 514 0.34 6.51 -15.56
CA GLY A 514 -0.89 7.26 -15.84
C GLY A 514 -1.14 7.47 -17.33
N TYR A 515 -2.34 7.92 -17.66
CA TYR A 515 -2.79 8.10 -19.03
C TYR A 515 -3.21 9.56 -19.22
N PRO A 516 -2.97 10.16 -20.41
CA PRO A 516 -3.48 11.49 -20.71
C PRO A 516 -5.02 11.46 -20.81
N ASP A 517 -5.66 12.49 -20.25
CA ASP A 517 -7.11 12.70 -20.36
C ASP A 517 -7.43 13.59 -21.57
N LYS A 518 -6.89 13.21 -22.71
CA LYS A 518 -7.08 13.88 -24.00
C LYS A 518 -6.81 12.91 -25.14
N ASP A 519 -7.40 13.15 -26.28
CA ASP A 519 -7.23 12.34 -27.50
C ASP A 519 -7.50 10.83 -27.24
N ASN A 520 -8.54 10.53 -26.43
CA ASN A 520 -8.89 9.19 -25.95
C ASN A 520 -10.39 8.86 -26.09
N HIS A 521 -11.15 9.63 -26.87
CA HIS A 521 -12.59 9.51 -26.97
C HIS A 521 -13.02 8.18 -27.59
N PHE A 522 -12.33 7.74 -28.63
CA PHE A 522 -12.61 6.42 -29.26
C PHE A 522 -12.07 5.28 -28.41
N ILE A 523 -10.98 5.46 -27.68
CA ILE A 523 -10.49 4.50 -26.68
C ILE A 523 -11.53 4.33 -25.58
N ASP A 524 -12.14 5.43 -25.11
CA ASP A 524 -13.17 5.40 -24.09
C ASP A 524 -14.48 4.79 -24.62
N ALA A 525 -14.86 5.09 -25.86
CA ALA A 525 -15.99 4.45 -26.51
C ALA A 525 -15.80 2.91 -26.62
N VAL A 526 -14.60 2.44 -26.99
CA VAL A 526 -14.26 1.00 -27.01
C VAL A 526 -14.33 0.43 -25.58
N ARG A 527 -13.83 1.12 -24.59
CA ARG A 527 -13.87 0.72 -23.19
C ARG A 527 -15.31 0.64 -22.66
N TYR A 528 -16.19 1.56 -23.07
CA TYR A 528 -17.61 1.50 -22.71
C TYR A 528 -18.31 0.34 -23.41
N ALA A 529 -18.08 0.09 -24.70
CA ALA A 529 -18.63 -1.06 -25.40
C ALA A 529 -18.32 -2.39 -24.69
N LEU A 530 -17.17 -2.47 -24.02
CA LEU A 530 -16.67 -3.66 -23.32
C LEU A 530 -16.84 -3.57 -21.79
N ASN A 531 -17.68 -2.64 -21.29
CA ASN A 531 -17.84 -2.40 -19.85
C ASN A 531 -18.22 -3.65 -19.07
N ASP A 532 -19.07 -4.52 -19.60
CA ASP A 532 -19.49 -5.75 -18.91
C ASP A 532 -18.35 -6.75 -18.74
N GLU A 533 -17.54 -6.94 -19.75
CA GLU A 533 -16.37 -7.83 -19.73
C GLU A 533 -15.31 -7.31 -18.75
N ILE A 534 -15.05 -6.01 -18.81
CA ILE A 534 -14.12 -5.32 -17.90
C ILE A 534 -14.59 -5.48 -16.46
N MET A 535 -15.87 -5.27 -16.18
CA MET A 535 -16.41 -5.36 -14.83
C MET A 535 -16.45 -6.81 -14.29
N ARG A 536 -16.74 -7.80 -15.15
CA ARG A 536 -16.63 -9.22 -14.78
C ARG A 536 -15.20 -9.59 -14.39
N SER A 537 -14.22 -9.16 -15.18
CA SER A 537 -12.80 -9.38 -14.89
C SER A 537 -12.39 -8.71 -13.59
N LYS A 538 -12.85 -7.46 -13.34
CA LYS A 538 -12.59 -6.73 -12.08
C LYS A 538 -13.18 -7.44 -10.85
N ALA A 539 -14.38 -8.02 -11.00
CA ALA A 539 -15.03 -8.76 -9.93
C ALA A 539 -14.32 -10.09 -9.62
N ALA A 540 -13.84 -10.80 -10.67
CA ALA A 540 -13.03 -12.01 -10.50
C ALA A 540 -11.74 -11.73 -9.75
N VAL A 541 -10.99 -10.67 -10.14
CA VAL A 541 -9.77 -10.24 -9.44
C VAL A 541 -10.03 -9.87 -7.97
N LYS A 542 -11.19 -9.29 -7.65
CA LYS A 542 -11.56 -9.02 -6.24
C LYS A 542 -11.84 -10.29 -5.44
N LYS A 543 -12.46 -11.31 -6.02
CA LYS A 543 -12.73 -12.60 -5.34
C LYS A 543 -11.45 -13.39 -5.01
N VAL A 544 -10.41 -13.24 -5.81
CA VAL A 544 -9.10 -13.91 -5.59
C VAL A 544 -8.27 -13.21 -4.49
N ARG A 545 -8.63 -11.98 -4.08
CA ARG A 545 -7.93 -11.22 -3.03
C ARG A 545 -8.48 -11.45 -1.60
N TYR A 546 -9.44 -12.33 -1.43
CA TYR A 546 -10.01 -12.77 -0.14
C TYR A 546 -9.85 -14.30 -0.04
#